data_b581b3e0d82319132680f0a6e844a309
#
_entry.id   b581b3e0d82319132680f0a6e844a309
#
_cell.length_a   1.000
_cell.length_b   1.000
_cell.length_c   1.000
_cell.angle_alpha   90.00
_cell.angle_beta   90.00
_cell.angle_gamma   90.00
#
_symmetry.space_group_name_H-M   'P 1'
#
loop_
_entity.id
_entity.type
_entity.pdbx_description
1 polymer ?
#
loop_
_entity_poly.entity_id
_entity_poly.type
_entity_poly.pdbx_seq_one_letter_code
_entity_poly.pdbx_strand_id
1 'polypeptide(L)'
;AWFNENAKKIKGEIAENAYIEAEKDFKIADNNINIIYNNLPHLIKSSLREEMRNWIREKNRKCGKVEHLTNPEISFITKTKIYRCQTEMTKKQIERLTE
;
A
#
# COMPACT_ATOMS: atom_id res chain seq x y z
N ALA A 1 10.39 -35.33 -8.99
CA ALA A 1 9.73 -34.64 -10.06
C ALA A 1 8.32 -34.15 -9.66
N TRP A 2 7.38 -35.07 -9.32
CA TRP A 2 6.04 -34.70 -8.89
C TRP A 2 6.05 -33.81 -7.66
N PHE A 3 6.82 -34.14 -6.65
CA PHE A 3 6.91 -33.41 -5.39
C PHE A 3 7.41 -31.97 -5.59
N ASN A 4 8.44 -31.79 -6.43
CA ASN A 4 9.00 -30.47 -6.71
C ASN A 4 8.03 -29.58 -7.47
N GLU A 5 7.29 -30.12 -8.42
CA GLU A 5 6.29 -29.38 -9.20
C GLU A 5 5.14 -28.90 -8.32
N ASN A 6 4.64 -29.77 -7.43
CA ASN A 6 3.59 -29.39 -6.49
C ASN A 6 4.07 -28.35 -5.46
N ALA A 7 5.31 -28.47 -4.98
CA ALA A 7 5.89 -27.50 -4.07
C ALA A 7 5.99 -26.10 -4.70
N LYS A 8 6.40 -26.04 -5.98
CA LYS A 8 6.46 -24.76 -6.73
C LYS A 8 5.06 -24.15 -6.91
N LYS A 9 4.07 -24.96 -7.24
CA LYS A 9 2.68 -24.52 -7.42
C LYS A 9 2.11 -23.97 -6.11
N ILE A 10 2.32 -24.66 -5.00
CA ILE A 10 1.87 -24.23 -3.67
C ILE A 10 2.54 -22.91 -3.29
N LYS A 11 3.84 -22.74 -3.51
CA LYS A 11 4.54 -21.47 -3.26
C LYS A 11 4.00 -20.33 -4.09
N GLY A 12 3.67 -20.59 -5.37
CA GLY A 12 3.06 -19.59 -6.25
C GLY A 12 1.69 -19.16 -5.76
N GLU A 13 0.84 -20.10 -5.33
CA GLU A 13 -0.49 -19.81 -4.79
C GLU A 13 -0.40 -19.00 -3.49
N ILE A 14 0.54 -19.32 -2.59
CA ILE A 14 0.77 -18.58 -1.35
C ILE A 14 1.21 -17.15 -1.66
N ALA A 15 2.11 -16.97 -2.60
CA ALA A 15 2.59 -15.63 -3.00
C ALA A 15 1.47 -14.79 -3.61
N GLU A 16 0.63 -15.39 -4.46
CA GLU A 16 -0.52 -14.72 -5.05
C GLU A 16 -1.56 -14.34 -4.01
N ASN A 17 -1.87 -15.23 -3.08
CA ASN A 17 -2.82 -14.96 -2.00
C ASN A 17 -2.32 -13.84 -1.08
N ALA A 18 -1.03 -13.82 -0.77
CA ALA A 18 -0.42 -12.75 0.02
C ALA A 18 -0.51 -11.40 -0.69
N TYR A 19 -0.30 -11.38 -2.00
CA TYR A 19 -0.45 -10.20 -2.83
C TYR A 19 -1.90 -9.68 -2.83
N ILE A 20 -2.88 -10.56 -3.03
CA ILE A 20 -4.31 -10.20 -3.04
C ILE A 20 -4.71 -9.56 -1.70
N GLU A 21 -4.27 -10.15 -0.60
CA GLU A 21 -4.56 -9.63 0.75
C GLU A 21 -3.86 -8.29 0.99
N ALA A 22 -2.60 -8.16 0.59
CA ALA A 22 -1.86 -6.90 0.74
C ALA A 22 -2.47 -5.78 -0.09
N GLU A 23 -2.92 -6.05 -1.31
CA GLU A 23 -3.62 -5.09 -2.15
C GLU A 23 -4.92 -4.63 -1.50
N LYS A 24 -5.70 -5.58 -0.96
CA LYS A 24 -6.96 -5.29 -0.27
C LYS A 24 -6.72 -4.37 0.94
N ASP A 25 -5.75 -4.71 1.77
CA ASP A 25 -5.41 -3.91 2.95
C ASP A 25 -4.95 -2.50 2.57
N PHE A 26 -4.16 -2.40 1.49
CA PHE A 26 -3.74 -1.10 0.97
C PHE A 26 -4.93 -0.26 0.52
N LYS A 27 -5.86 -0.83 -0.24
CA LYS A 27 -7.04 -0.11 -0.73
C LYS A 27 -7.91 0.38 0.42
N ILE A 28 -8.05 -0.40 1.48
CA ILE A 28 -8.79 0.00 2.68
C ILE A 28 -8.10 1.20 3.36
N ALA A 29 -6.79 1.12 3.58
CA ALA A 29 -6.04 2.19 4.22
C ALA A 29 -6.05 3.47 3.39
N ASP A 30 -5.85 3.35 2.07
CA ASP A 30 -5.87 4.47 1.14
C ASP A 30 -7.23 5.17 1.13
N ASN A 31 -8.30 4.39 1.09
CA ASN A 31 -9.66 4.94 1.15
C ASN A 31 -9.92 5.64 2.49
N ASN A 32 -9.47 5.04 3.59
CA ASN A 32 -9.66 5.61 4.93
C ASN A 32 -8.95 6.95 5.08
N ILE A 33 -7.70 7.07 4.62
CA ILE A 33 -6.97 8.34 4.75
C ILE A 33 -7.62 9.43 3.90
N ASN A 34 -8.15 9.09 2.73
CA ASN A 34 -8.86 10.04 1.88
C ASN A 34 -10.14 10.54 2.55
N ILE A 35 -10.91 9.66 3.17
CA ILE A 35 -12.12 10.03 3.91
C ILE A 35 -11.76 10.95 5.09
N ILE A 36 -10.76 10.57 5.88
CA ILE A 36 -10.33 11.33 7.05
C ILE A 36 -9.89 12.74 6.64
N TYR A 37 -9.01 12.84 5.64
CA TYR A 37 -8.52 14.14 5.17
C TYR A 37 -9.64 15.01 4.62
N ASN A 38 -10.53 14.44 3.80
CA ASN A 38 -11.63 15.19 3.18
C ASN A 38 -12.65 15.67 4.19
N ASN A 39 -12.77 15.03 5.35
CA ASN A 39 -13.68 15.42 6.41
C ASN A 39 -13.09 16.43 7.41
N LEU A 40 -11.81 16.78 7.28
CA LEU A 40 -11.20 17.81 8.12
C LEU A 40 -11.78 19.18 7.79
N PRO A 41 -11.88 20.09 8.78
CA PRO A 41 -12.28 21.48 8.51
C PRO A 41 -11.40 22.13 7.45
N HIS A 42 -11.99 23.00 6.63
CA HIS A 42 -11.30 23.60 5.48
C HIS A 42 -9.96 24.24 5.84
N LEU A 43 -9.89 24.98 6.95
CA LEU A 43 -8.66 25.64 7.37
C LEU A 43 -7.57 24.63 7.75
N ILE A 44 -7.95 23.54 8.40
CA ILE A 44 -7.04 22.47 8.77
C ILE A 44 -6.53 21.75 7.51
N LYS A 45 -7.43 21.44 6.58
CA LYS A 45 -7.03 20.82 5.29
C LYS A 45 -6.02 21.69 4.56
N SER A 46 -6.26 23.00 4.51
CA SER A 46 -5.36 23.95 3.84
C SER A 46 -3.97 23.96 4.51
N SER A 47 -3.95 23.96 5.84
CA SER A 47 -2.69 23.98 6.60
C SER A 47 -1.90 22.67 6.46
N LEU A 48 -2.57 21.53 6.22
CA LEU A 48 -1.95 20.22 6.10
C LEU A 48 -1.62 19.82 4.65
N ARG A 49 -2.01 20.63 3.67
CA ARG A 49 -1.84 20.30 2.25
C ARG A 49 -0.39 20.00 1.89
N GLU A 50 0.55 20.83 2.35
CA GLU A 50 1.96 20.65 2.06
C GLU A 50 2.52 19.42 2.76
N GLU A 51 2.13 19.18 4.01
CA GLU A 51 2.52 17.96 4.75
C GLU A 51 2.05 16.71 4.00
N MET A 52 0.80 16.71 3.50
CA MET A 52 0.24 15.57 2.77
C MET A 52 0.98 15.33 1.45
N ARG A 53 1.33 16.38 0.72
CA ARG A 53 2.12 16.27 -0.51
C ARG A 53 3.49 15.67 -0.24
N ASN A 54 4.16 16.14 0.80
CA ASN A 54 5.47 15.63 1.20
C ASN A 54 5.39 14.18 1.65
N TRP A 55 4.34 13.82 2.37
CA TRP A 55 4.09 12.44 2.78
C TRP A 55 3.91 11.50 1.57
N ILE A 56 3.14 11.91 0.56
CA ILE A 56 2.96 11.12 -0.65
C ILE A 56 4.30 10.89 -1.36
N ARG A 57 5.12 11.92 -1.49
CA ARG A 57 6.44 11.80 -2.11
C ARG A 57 7.34 10.84 -1.32
N GLU A 58 7.35 10.98 -0.01
CA GLU A 58 8.18 10.16 0.88
C GLU A 58 7.74 8.70 0.87
N LYS A 59 6.45 8.45 0.92
CA LYS A 59 5.86 7.13 0.82
C LYS A 59 6.26 6.45 -0.49
N ASN A 60 6.14 7.14 -1.61
CA ASN A 60 6.50 6.61 -2.92
C ASN A 60 8.00 6.39 -3.07
N ARG A 61 8.81 7.25 -2.46
CA ARG A 61 10.26 7.10 -2.47
C ARG A 61 10.71 5.88 -1.67
N LYS A 62 10.14 5.67 -0.49
CA LYS A 62 10.52 4.55 0.39
C LYS A 62 9.97 3.21 -0.07
N CYS A 63 8.73 3.18 -0.50
CA CYS A 63 8.01 1.93 -0.78
C CYS A 63 7.99 1.55 -2.24
N GLY A 64 8.10 2.51 -3.15
CA GLY A 64 7.79 2.32 -4.56
C GLY A 64 6.35 2.68 -4.85
N LYS A 65 6.07 3.12 -6.08
CA LYS A 65 4.74 3.56 -6.50
C LYS A 65 3.85 2.38 -6.83
N VAL A 66 2.60 2.43 -6.37
CA VAL A 66 1.61 1.37 -6.65
C VAL A 66 1.14 1.37 -8.10
N GLU A 67 1.19 2.50 -8.80
CA GLU A 67 0.80 2.58 -10.22
C GLU A 67 1.63 1.66 -11.12
N HIS A 68 2.86 1.35 -10.73
CA HIS A 68 3.75 0.48 -11.49
C HIS A 68 3.46 -1.02 -11.28
N LEU A 69 2.57 -1.37 -10.34
CA LEU A 69 2.33 -2.76 -9.96
C LEU A 69 1.42 -3.51 -10.95
N THR A 70 0.89 -2.83 -11.97
CA THR A 70 0.17 -3.47 -13.07
C THR A 70 1.12 -4.16 -14.05
N ASN A 71 2.42 -3.89 -13.96
CA ASN A 71 3.42 -4.52 -14.83
C ASN A 71 3.52 -6.02 -14.52
N PRO A 72 3.24 -6.91 -15.50
CA PRO A 72 3.27 -8.37 -15.27
C PRO A 72 4.67 -8.92 -14.98
N GLU A 73 5.73 -8.16 -15.26
CA GLU A 73 7.10 -8.55 -14.96
C GLU A 73 7.45 -8.46 -13.48
N ILE A 74 6.67 -7.71 -12.70
CA ILE A 74 6.90 -7.58 -11.26
C ILE A 74 6.30 -8.81 -10.56
N SER A 75 7.11 -9.50 -9.75
CA SER A 75 6.68 -10.69 -9.03
C SER A 75 5.63 -10.37 -7.96
N PHE A 76 4.82 -11.36 -7.59
CA PHE A 76 3.85 -11.21 -6.50
C PHE A 76 4.54 -10.89 -5.18
N ILE A 77 5.72 -11.43 -4.92
CA ILE A 77 6.48 -11.14 -3.70
C ILE A 77 6.86 -9.66 -3.64
N THR A 78 7.36 -9.11 -4.74
CA THR A 78 7.73 -7.69 -4.82
C THR A 78 6.50 -6.79 -4.68
N LYS A 79 5.40 -7.12 -5.37
CA LYS A 79 4.15 -6.38 -5.26
C LYS A 79 3.64 -6.36 -3.81
N THR A 80 3.69 -7.51 -3.14
CA THR A 80 3.27 -7.64 -1.75
C THR A 80 4.08 -6.73 -0.83
N LYS A 81 5.39 -6.70 -0.99
CA LYS A 81 6.28 -5.83 -0.19
C LYS A 81 5.94 -4.36 -0.38
N ILE A 82 5.70 -3.94 -1.62
CA ILE A 82 5.35 -2.55 -1.93
C ILE A 82 4.01 -2.18 -1.29
N TYR A 83 2.98 -3.00 -1.45
CA TYR A 83 1.67 -2.74 -0.84
C TYR A 83 1.74 -2.70 0.68
N ARG A 84 2.46 -3.61 1.31
CA ARG A 84 2.60 -3.61 2.78
C ARG A 84 3.33 -2.39 3.29
N CYS A 85 4.40 -1.97 2.61
CA CYS A 85 5.13 -0.75 2.93
C CYS A 85 4.21 0.48 2.82
N GLN A 86 3.48 0.60 1.74
CA GLN A 86 2.53 1.69 1.50
C GLN A 86 1.42 1.70 2.57
N THR A 87 0.91 0.54 2.93
CA THR A 87 -0.12 0.38 3.95
C THR A 87 0.37 0.86 5.32
N GLU A 88 1.57 0.45 5.72
CA GLU A 88 2.14 0.85 7.00
C GLU A 88 2.36 2.36 7.09
N MET A 89 2.89 2.97 6.05
CA MET A 89 3.08 4.42 6.01
C MET A 89 1.74 5.16 6.04
N THR A 90 0.72 4.62 5.37
CA THR A 90 -0.62 5.20 5.36
C THR A 90 -1.26 5.13 6.75
N LYS A 91 -1.13 3.99 7.44
CA LYS A 91 -1.64 3.85 8.81
C LYS A 91 -0.98 4.83 9.76
N LYS A 92 0.33 5.04 9.65
CA LYS A 92 1.06 6.03 10.46
C LYS A 92 0.55 7.44 10.20
N GLN A 93 0.29 7.79 8.95
CA GLN A 93 -0.25 9.11 8.62
C GLN A 93 -1.67 9.29 9.13
N ILE A 94 -2.49 8.23 9.10
CA ILE A 94 -3.83 8.27 9.70
C ILE A 94 -3.74 8.57 11.19
N GLU A 95 -2.84 7.91 11.91
CA GLU A 95 -2.60 8.19 13.34
C GLU A 95 -2.23 9.67 13.54
N ARG A 96 -1.36 10.20 12.69
CA ARG A 96 -0.94 11.60 12.73
C ARG A 96 -2.13 12.55 12.56
N LEU A 97 -3.02 12.25 11.61
CA LEU A 97 -4.18 13.09 11.30
C LEU A 97 -5.30 13.00 12.34
N THR A 98 -5.32 11.94 13.13
CA THR A 98 -6.37 11.68 14.13
C THR A 98 -5.91 11.95 15.57
N GLU A 99 -4.71 12.43 15.76
CA GLU A 99 -4.19 12.84 17.08
C GLU A 99 -4.93 14.05 17.68
#